data_d2e345cc782a7b0a772f30300dae66b8
#
_entry.id   d2e345cc782a7b0a772f30300dae66b8
#
_cell.length_a   1.000
_cell.length_b   1.000
_cell.length_c   1.000
_cell.angle_alpha   90.00
_cell.angle_beta   90.00
_cell.angle_gamma   90.00
#
_symmetry.space_group_name_H-M   'P 1'
#
loop_
_entity.id
_entity.type
_entity.pdbx_description
1 polymer ?
#
loop_
_entity_poly.entity_id
_entity_poly.type
_entity_poly.pdbx_seq_one_letter_code
_entity_poly.pdbx_strand_id
1 'polypeptide(L)'
;MTNGKGVHHAIDPVGGSNLMRSYNSTRSGGKVYFFGASSAVKGDRRSLTAAVRMWFNTPKLDPIKMMSSNKAVFGVHMGLLDDEKIFASHLNALSKMLENNQINPIIDSIWRFENVAEAQMHMHNRKNRGKILLDFAPE
;
A
#
# COMPACT_ATOMS: atom_id res chain seq x y z
N MET A 1 16.28 17.06 3.12
CA MET A 1 15.01 16.68 3.77
C MET A 1 15.23 16.03 5.14
N THR A 2 16.03 14.95 5.28
CA THR A 2 16.20 14.25 6.58
C THR A 2 17.59 14.40 7.20
N ASN A 3 18.48 15.16 6.57
CA ASN A 3 19.90 15.32 6.97
C ASN A 3 20.61 13.96 7.21
N GLY A 4 20.30 12.96 6.37
CA GLY A 4 20.86 11.61 6.50
C GLY A 4 20.26 10.73 7.60
N LYS A 5 19.38 11.28 8.47
CA LYS A 5 18.81 10.54 9.60
C LYS A 5 17.74 9.51 9.22
N GLY A 6 17.14 9.64 8.05
CA GLY A 6 16.04 8.81 7.60
C GLY A 6 14.66 9.31 8.05
N VAL A 7 13.59 8.61 7.63
CA VAL A 7 12.21 8.97 7.90
C VAL A 7 11.66 8.27 9.14
N HIS A 8 10.61 8.83 9.76
CA HIS A 8 9.94 8.20 10.90
C HIS A 8 9.06 7.04 10.48
N HIS A 9 8.38 7.19 9.35
CA HIS A 9 7.46 6.20 8.80
C HIS A 9 7.74 5.99 7.33
N ALA A 10 7.78 4.73 6.90
CA ALA A 10 7.82 4.33 5.50
C ALA A 10 6.61 3.46 5.19
N ILE A 11 5.97 3.69 4.06
CA ILE A 11 4.78 2.98 3.60
C ILE A 11 5.18 2.17 2.38
N ASP A 12 5.05 0.83 2.44
CA ASP A 12 5.53 -0.08 1.41
C ASP A 12 4.40 -0.94 0.82
N PRO A 13 3.87 -0.58 -0.37
CA PRO A 13 2.89 -1.39 -1.11
C PRO A 13 3.54 -2.43 -2.02
N VAL A 14 4.86 -2.46 -2.13
CA VAL A 14 5.61 -3.21 -3.15
C VAL A 14 6.09 -4.56 -2.65
N GLY A 15 6.67 -4.59 -1.46
CA GLY A 15 7.20 -5.80 -0.84
C GLY A 15 8.47 -6.36 -1.52
N GLY A 16 8.76 -7.64 -1.24
CA GLY A 16 9.96 -8.30 -1.75
C GLY A 16 11.24 -7.56 -1.33
N SER A 17 12.19 -7.40 -2.23
CA SER A 17 13.44 -6.69 -1.95
C SER A 17 13.25 -5.20 -1.59
N ASN A 18 12.09 -4.61 -1.95
CA ASN A 18 11.80 -3.21 -1.62
C ASN A 18 11.60 -3.01 -0.12
N LEU A 19 11.11 -4.02 0.59
CA LEU A 19 10.92 -3.95 2.04
C LEU A 19 12.20 -3.55 2.78
N MET A 20 13.36 -4.09 2.36
CA MET A 20 14.64 -3.70 2.96
C MET A 20 15.05 -2.27 2.63
N ARG A 21 14.73 -1.77 1.44
CA ARG A 21 14.97 -0.36 1.08
C ARG A 21 14.14 0.55 1.97
N SER A 22 12.86 0.23 2.14
CA SER A 22 11.94 0.95 3.03
C SER A 22 12.44 0.89 4.48
N TYR A 23 12.88 -0.28 4.96
CA TYR A 23 13.45 -0.45 6.30
C TYR A 23 14.73 0.39 6.49
N ASN A 24 15.63 0.36 5.53
CA ASN A 24 16.90 1.10 5.62
C ASN A 24 16.69 2.62 5.53
N SER A 25 15.61 3.07 4.89
CA SER A 25 15.27 4.49 4.82
C SER A 25 14.73 5.07 6.13
N THR A 26 14.32 4.22 7.09
CA THR A 26 13.83 4.69 8.38
C THR A 26 14.98 5.01 9.34
N ARG A 27 14.74 5.97 10.21
CA ARG A 27 15.65 6.33 11.33
C ARG A 27 15.49 5.35 12.51
N SER A 28 16.34 5.48 13.53
CA SER A 28 16.10 4.85 14.83
C SER A 28 14.76 5.32 15.42
N GLY A 29 13.97 4.40 15.94
CA GLY A 29 12.56 4.62 16.32
C GLY A 29 11.58 4.64 15.15
N GLY A 30 12.06 4.45 13.91
CA GLY A 30 11.23 4.45 12.71
C GLY A 30 10.47 3.14 12.49
N LYS A 31 9.39 3.23 11.70
CA LYS A 31 8.48 2.12 11.41
C LYS A 31 8.23 1.98 9.92
N VAL A 32 8.20 0.74 9.43
CA VAL A 32 7.74 0.41 8.08
C VAL A 32 6.35 -0.20 8.18
N TYR A 33 5.41 0.29 7.39
CA TYR A 33 4.09 -0.30 7.20
C TYR A 33 4.06 -0.98 5.85
N PHE A 34 4.07 -2.30 5.86
CA PHE A 34 4.02 -3.14 4.67
C PHE A 34 2.59 -3.65 4.48
N PHE A 35 1.96 -3.28 3.37
CA PHE A 35 0.55 -3.62 3.13
C PHE A 35 0.27 -4.13 1.71
N GLY A 36 1.27 -4.49 0.95
CA GLY A 36 1.09 -4.98 -0.39
C GLY A 36 2.26 -5.77 -0.94
N ALA A 37 1.98 -6.50 -2.00
CA ALA A 37 2.91 -7.37 -2.69
C ALA A 37 2.86 -7.12 -4.21
N SER A 38 2.78 -5.84 -4.63
CA SER A 38 2.66 -5.48 -6.04
C SER A 38 3.85 -5.92 -6.88
N SER A 39 5.00 -6.22 -6.26
CA SER A 39 6.15 -6.83 -6.93
C SER A 39 5.87 -8.25 -7.47
N ALA A 40 4.84 -8.94 -6.93
CA ALA A 40 4.42 -10.26 -7.40
C ALA A 40 3.52 -10.21 -8.63
N VAL A 41 2.97 -9.03 -8.96
CA VAL A 41 2.04 -8.87 -10.08
C VAL A 41 2.79 -8.22 -11.24
N LYS A 42 3.04 -9.00 -12.29
CA LYS A 42 3.59 -8.51 -13.56
C LYS A 42 2.60 -8.82 -14.68
N GLY A 43 2.05 -7.75 -15.29
CA GLY A 43 1.12 -7.85 -16.43
C GLY A 43 -0.25 -8.42 -16.06
N ASP A 44 -0.99 -8.87 -17.07
CA ASP A 44 -2.39 -9.32 -16.96
C ASP A 44 -2.58 -10.69 -16.31
N ARG A 45 -1.53 -11.41 -16.00
CA ARG A 45 -1.60 -12.77 -15.45
C ARG A 45 -0.87 -12.87 -14.11
N ARG A 46 -1.52 -13.53 -13.15
CA ARG A 46 -0.86 -13.97 -11.92
C ARG A 46 0.22 -15.00 -12.30
N SER A 47 1.47 -14.64 -12.18
CA SER A 47 2.59 -15.53 -12.47
C SER A 47 3.00 -16.26 -11.20
N LEU A 48 2.83 -17.58 -11.17
CA LEU A 48 3.34 -18.43 -10.08
C LEU A 48 4.85 -18.27 -9.90
N THR A 49 5.58 -18.12 -11.01
CA THR A 49 7.03 -17.89 -10.97
C THR A 49 7.39 -16.55 -10.33
N ALA A 50 6.58 -15.51 -10.56
CA ALA A 50 6.76 -14.22 -9.90
C ALA A 50 6.45 -14.29 -8.40
N ALA A 51 5.44 -15.05 -7.99
CA ALA A 51 5.12 -15.28 -6.58
C ALA A 51 6.24 -16.04 -5.87
N VAL A 52 6.75 -17.11 -6.47
CA VAL A 52 7.89 -17.90 -5.94
C VAL A 52 9.14 -17.03 -5.86
N ARG A 53 9.44 -16.25 -6.90
CA ARG A 53 10.57 -15.33 -6.90
C ARG A 53 10.42 -14.25 -5.82
N MET A 54 9.22 -13.72 -5.61
CA MET A 54 8.95 -12.78 -4.52
C MET A 54 9.21 -13.42 -3.17
N TRP A 55 8.73 -14.67 -2.95
CA TRP A 55 8.97 -15.42 -1.72
C TRP A 55 10.46 -15.53 -1.39
N PHE A 56 11.28 -15.96 -2.36
CA PHE A 56 12.73 -16.06 -2.18
C PHE A 56 13.43 -14.70 -2.02
N ASN A 57 12.90 -13.65 -2.65
CA ASN A 57 13.46 -12.29 -2.57
C ASN A 57 12.90 -11.49 -1.39
N THR A 58 11.93 -12.01 -0.65
CA THR A 58 11.44 -11.34 0.56
C THR A 58 12.47 -11.51 1.67
N PRO A 59 13.02 -10.43 2.20
CA PRO A 59 14.07 -10.51 3.20
C PRO A 59 13.54 -11.11 4.50
N LYS A 60 14.35 -11.95 5.12
CA LYS A 60 14.10 -12.40 6.49
C LYS A 60 14.49 -11.27 7.44
N LEU A 61 13.56 -10.84 8.24
CA LEU A 61 13.81 -9.85 9.28
C LEU A 61 14.43 -10.56 10.50
N ASP A 62 15.54 -10.00 10.97
CA ASP A 62 16.25 -10.48 12.15
C ASP A 62 15.81 -9.68 13.37
N PRO A 63 15.12 -10.28 14.35
CA PRO A 63 14.64 -9.56 15.53
C PRO A 63 15.75 -8.89 16.34
N ILE A 64 16.95 -9.51 16.42
CA ILE A 64 18.08 -8.94 17.15
C ILE A 64 18.59 -7.66 16.48
N LYS A 65 18.69 -7.69 15.13
CA LYS A 65 19.05 -6.48 14.37
C LYS A 65 17.99 -5.41 14.44
N MET A 66 16.72 -5.78 14.45
CA MET A 66 15.60 -4.83 14.62
C MET A 66 15.66 -4.16 16.00
N MET A 67 15.88 -4.93 17.07
CA MET A 67 16.06 -4.43 18.42
C MET A 67 17.26 -3.48 18.49
N SER A 68 18.41 -3.89 17.99
CA SER A 68 19.64 -3.08 18.02
C SER A 68 19.54 -1.77 17.24
N SER A 69 18.70 -1.73 16.19
CA SER A 69 18.45 -0.53 15.40
C SER A 69 17.25 0.30 15.88
N ASN A 70 16.50 -0.20 16.87
CA ASN A 70 15.24 0.39 17.34
C ASN A 70 14.24 0.65 16.20
N LYS A 71 14.04 -0.32 15.31
CA LYS A 71 13.14 -0.19 14.16
C LYS A 71 12.04 -1.26 14.20
N ALA A 72 10.89 -0.96 13.59
CA ALA A 72 9.78 -1.89 13.49
C ALA A 72 9.30 -2.07 12.05
N VAL A 73 8.77 -3.27 11.75
CA VAL A 73 8.03 -3.56 10.54
C VAL A 73 6.64 -4.04 10.93
N PHE A 74 5.64 -3.41 10.36
CA PHE A 74 4.23 -3.71 10.60
C PHE A 74 3.61 -4.25 9.31
N GLY A 75 3.14 -5.50 9.35
CA GLY A 75 2.36 -6.09 8.28
C GLY A 75 0.89 -5.69 8.42
N VAL A 76 0.27 -5.22 7.36
CA VAL A 76 -1.14 -4.82 7.33
C VAL A 76 -1.84 -5.49 6.15
N HIS A 77 -2.92 -6.20 6.41
CA HIS A 77 -3.81 -6.73 5.38
C HIS A 77 -5.26 -6.44 5.77
N MET A 78 -5.78 -5.31 5.27
CA MET A 78 -7.13 -4.85 5.65
C MET A 78 -8.24 -5.85 5.32
N GLY A 79 -8.10 -6.62 4.23
CA GLY A 79 -9.08 -7.64 3.85
C GLY A 79 -9.08 -8.91 4.73
N LEU A 80 -8.10 -9.05 5.62
CA LEU A 80 -8.02 -10.14 6.62
C LEU A 80 -8.17 -9.62 8.05
N LEU A 81 -8.53 -8.35 8.21
CA LEU A 81 -8.84 -7.80 9.52
C LEU A 81 -10.21 -8.34 9.95
N ASP A 82 -10.22 -9.20 10.97
CA ASP A 82 -11.39 -9.90 11.49
C ASP A 82 -12.18 -9.11 12.55
N ASP A 83 -11.70 -7.94 12.92
CA ASP A 83 -12.38 -7.03 13.86
C ASP A 83 -13.15 -5.93 13.10
N GLU A 84 -14.44 -6.19 12.88
CA GLU A 84 -15.33 -5.24 12.19
C GLU A 84 -15.46 -3.90 12.92
N LYS A 85 -15.35 -3.88 14.26
CA LYS A 85 -15.45 -2.64 15.04
C LYS A 85 -14.24 -1.74 14.80
N ILE A 86 -13.05 -2.33 14.76
CA ILE A 86 -11.81 -1.60 14.43
C ILE A 86 -11.91 -1.05 13.00
N PHE A 87 -12.35 -1.89 12.04
CA PHE A 87 -12.52 -1.45 10.65
C PHE A 87 -13.52 -0.29 10.53
N ALA A 88 -14.70 -0.41 11.14
CA ALA A 88 -15.72 0.64 11.14
C ALA A 88 -15.23 1.94 11.82
N SER A 89 -14.50 1.80 12.93
CA SER A 89 -13.90 2.96 13.62
C SER A 89 -12.92 3.71 12.72
N HIS A 90 -12.02 3.00 12.03
CA HIS A 90 -11.07 3.61 11.11
C HIS A 90 -11.77 4.27 9.91
N LEU A 91 -12.77 3.60 9.34
CA LEU A 91 -13.55 4.14 8.23
C LEU A 91 -14.27 5.43 8.62
N ASN A 92 -14.92 5.43 9.79
CA ASN A 92 -15.59 6.62 10.32
C ASN A 92 -14.61 7.78 10.57
N ALA A 93 -13.42 7.47 11.09
CA ALA A 93 -12.39 8.48 11.30
C ALA A 93 -11.92 9.10 9.98
N LEU A 94 -11.68 8.26 8.95
CA LEU A 94 -11.28 8.71 7.61
C LEU A 94 -12.39 9.54 6.94
N SER A 95 -13.67 9.13 7.07
CA SER A 95 -14.81 9.89 6.55
C SER A 95 -14.88 11.29 7.16
N LYS A 96 -14.74 11.39 8.49
CA LYS A 96 -14.68 12.70 9.16
C LYS A 96 -13.50 13.56 8.72
N MET A 97 -12.35 12.95 8.49
CA MET A 97 -11.19 13.68 7.96
C MET A 97 -11.44 14.22 6.55
N LEU A 98 -12.13 13.44 5.72
CA LEU A 98 -12.54 13.87 4.37
C LEU A 98 -13.56 15.03 4.44
N GLU A 99 -14.62 14.90 5.24
CA GLU A 99 -15.64 15.93 5.45
C GLU A 99 -15.04 17.25 5.96
N ASN A 100 -14.03 17.17 6.83
CA ASN A 100 -13.33 18.32 7.37
C ASN A 100 -12.17 18.83 6.47
N ASN A 101 -12.03 18.35 5.26
CA ASN A 101 -10.93 18.67 4.32
C ASN A 101 -9.52 18.46 4.89
N GLN A 102 -9.37 17.55 5.87
CA GLN A 102 -8.06 17.20 6.42
C GLN A 102 -7.30 16.22 5.51
N ILE A 103 -8.02 15.47 4.70
CA ILE A 103 -7.49 14.64 3.61
C ILE A 103 -8.23 14.98 2.32
N ASN A 104 -7.51 14.96 1.21
CA ASN A 104 -8.07 15.24 -0.12
C ASN A 104 -7.53 14.21 -1.13
N PRO A 105 -8.17 13.05 -1.28
CA PRO A 105 -7.76 12.04 -2.23
C PRO A 105 -7.82 12.56 -3.66
N ILE A 106 -6.74 12.38 -4.41
CA ILE A 106 -6.72 12.75 -5.83
C ILE A 106 -7.59 11.75 -6.60
N ILE A 107 -8.58 12.24 -7.33
CA ILE A 107 -9.38 11.47 -8.27
C ILE A 107 -8.78 11.72 -9.65
N ASP A 108 -8.33 10.64 -10.30
CA ASP A 108 -7.76 10.67 -11.64
C ASP A 108 -8.88 10.78 -12.70
N SER A 109 -9.85 9.87 -12.59
CA SER A 109 -10.94 9.77 -13.55
C SER A 109 -12.17 9.10 -12.95
N ILE A 110 -13.34 9.44 -13.50
CA ILE A 110 -14.62 8.82 -13.17
C ILE A 110 -15.13 8.15 -14.45
N TRP A 111 -15.45 6.87 -14.37
CA TRP A 111 -15.91 6.06 -15.49
C TRP A 111 -17.32 5.55 -15.22
N ARG A 112 -18.11 5.42 -16.28
CA ARG A 112 -19.38 4.69 -16.19
C ARG A 112 -19.09 3.23 -15.85
N PHE A 113 -19.96 2.58 -15.07
CA PHE A 113 -19.78 1.17 -14.68
C PHE A 113 -19.66 0.24 -15.88
N GLU A 114 -20.36 0.54 -16.97
CA GLU A 114 -20.32 -0.21 -18.23
C GLU A 114 -18.91 -0.26 -18.84
N ASN A 115 -18.08 0.75 -18.54
CA ASN A 115 -16.70 0.89 -19.03
C ASN A 115 -15.67 0.42 -17.99
N VAL A 116 -16.06 -0.48 -17.08
CA VAL A 116 -15.16 -0.99 -16.02
C VAL A 116 -13.91 -1.67 -16.59
N ALA A 117 -14.01 -2.33 -17.75
CA ALA A 117 -12.86 -2.98 -18.39
C ALA A 117 -11.80 -1.97 -18.82
N GLU A 118 -12.20 -0.87 -19.43
CA GLU A 118 -11.33 0.21 -19.84
C GLU A 118 -10.72 0.94 -18.64
N ALA A 119 -11.50 1.18 -17.59
CA ALA A 119 -11.04 1.76 -16.33
C ALA A 119 -9.95 0.87 -15.68
N GLN A 120 -10.16 -0.44 -15.67
CA GLN A 120 -9.15 -1.38 -15.18
C GLN A 120 -7.89 -1.40 -16.06
N MET A 121 -8.03 -1.37 -17.38
CA MET A 121 -6.89 -1.28 -18.30
C MET A 121 -6.11 0.02 -18.10
N HIS A 122 -6.79 1.15 -17.86
CA HIS A 122 -6.15 2.42 -17.53
C HIS A 122 -5.29 2.29 -16.26
N MET A 123 -5.81 1.67 -15.21
CA MET A 123 -5.08 1.39 -13.98
C MET A 123 -3.91 0.40 -14.19
N HIS A 124 -4.15 -0.70 -14.92
CA HIS A 124 -3.12 -1.70 -15.23
C HIS A 124 -1.94 -1.12 -16.00
N ASN A 125 -2.22 -0.22 -16.93
CA ASN A 125 -1.23 0.49 -17.72
C ASN A 125 -0.52 1.60 -16.92
N ARG A 126 -0.83 1.76 -15.61
CA ARG A 126 -0.24 2.78 -14.71
C ARG A 126 -0.37 4.20 -15.25
N LYS A 127 -1.45 4.49 -15.96
CA LYS A 127 -1.73 5.81 -16.54
C LYS A 127 -2.39 6.74 -15.54
N ASN A 128 -3.03 6.19 -14.50
CA ASN A 128 -3.76 6.95 -13.49
C ASN A 128 -2.82 7.64 -12.50
N ARG A 129 -3.21 8.83 -12.09
CA ARG A 129 -2.59 9.58 -10.98
C ARG A 129 -3.64 9.85 -9.90
N GLY A 130 -3.90 8.86 -9.06
CA GLY A 130 -4.91 8.93 -8.03
C GLY A 130 -5.92 7.78 -8.13
N LYS A 131 -7.12 7.99 -7.63
CA LYS A 131 -8.20 7.00 -7.62
C LYS A 131 -8.99 7.04 -8.91
N ILE A 132 -9.34 5.87 -9.42
CA ILE A 132 -10.31 5.69 -10.49
C ILE A 132 -11.63 5.34 -9.80
N LEU A 133 -12.68 6.08 -10.12
CA LEU A 133 -14.03 5.85 -9.61
C LEU A 133 -14.91 5.26 -10.71
N LEU A 134 -15.86 4.42 -10.30
CA LEU A 134 -16.94 3.93 -11.16
C LEU A 134 -18.24 4.58 -10.72
N ASP A 135 -18.94 5.15 -11.68
CA ASP A 135 -20.26 5.74 -11.49
C ASP A 135 -21.34 4.72 -11.86
N PHE A 136 -22.26 4.49 -10.93
CA PHE A 136 -23.40 3.58 -11.06
C PHE A 136 -24.70 4.32 -11.28
N ALA A 137 -24.67 5.66 -11.40
CA ALA A 137 -25.90 6.40 -11.62
C ALA A 137 -26.58 5.99 -12.93
N PRO A 138 -27.87 5.66 -12.92
CA PRO A 138 -28.64 5.51 -14.16
C PRO A 138 -28.65 6.81 -14.95
N GLU A 139 -28.79 6.73 -16.27
CA GLU A 139 -28.97 7.91 -17.14
C GLU A 139 -30.23 8.70 -16.80
#